data_e2334025b88d4f5173291916003952d6
#
_entry.id   e2334025b88d4f5173291916003952d6
#
_cell.length_a   1.000
_cell.length_b   1.000
_cell.length_c   1.000
_cell.angle_alpha   90.00
_cell.angle_beta   90.00
_cell.angle_gamma   90.00
#
_symmetry.space_group_name_H-M   'P 1'
#
loop_
_entity.id
_entity.type
_entity.pdbx_description
1 polymer ?
#
loop_
_entity_poly.entity_id
_entity_poly.type
_entity_poly.pdbx_seq_one_letter_code
_entity_poly.pdbx_strand_id
1 'polypeptide(L)'
;MQFGVIDIGSNTVVLIIYELENGFPKVIFHTSSHVHLVSYIENHVMKEEGIEKTCNVLKEYKKILEEYQIKEYKAFITEPHRNIDNRKEMLQAFSNCGIEVIALSGKEEAELDYLGSQIDTKFISTGTAFDIGGGSTEFISFENNKIIEAISIPVGCVRLSKQEVSPLITDQYVEDTLDTYPKLLETKTNTIIGIGGTARASLKLYQNVYHTHESYMDVSKLEYIYNKLVEKDTDMISHMKESIEAGRQEVYLPGLNMLMSIVKGFKANKIQISTGCVREGFLFTYFN
;
A
#
# COMPACT_ATOMS: atom_id res chain seq x y z
N MET A 1 -7.90 22.77 -11.13
CA MET A 1 -6.43 22.79 -11.11
C MET A 1 -5.94 21.35 -11.27
N GLN A 2 -4.94 21.13 -12.13
CA GLN A 2 -4.42 19.79 -12.37
C GLN A 2 -3.08 19.61 -11.63
N PHE A 3 -2.86 18.42 -11.07
CA PHE A 3 -1.67 18.12 -10.27
C PHE A 3 -1.23 16.66 -10.48
N GLY A 4 0.08 16.47 -10.67
CA GLY A 4 0.68 15.15 -10.85
C GLY A 4 1.24 14.58 -9.55
N VAL A 5 1.02 13.30 -9.30
CA VAL A 5 1.64 12.55 -8.19
C VAL A 5 2.39 11.36 -8.75
N ILE A 6 3.68 11.24 -8.43
CA ILE A 6 4.49 10.06 -8.72
C ILE A 6 4.79 9.37 -7.38
N ASP A 7 4.34 8.13 -7.26
CA ASP A 7 4.54 7.28 -6.10
C ASP A 7 5.53 6.16 -6.47
N ILE A 8 6.71 6.17 -5.85
CA ILE A 8 7.77 5.16 -6.07
C ILE A 8 7.70 4.14 -4.91
N GLY A 9 6.95 3.08 -5.14
CA GLY A 9 6.81 1.98 -4.18
C GLY A 9 7.81 0.85 -4.39
N SER A 10 7.74 -0.14 -3.50
CA SER A 10 8.60 -1.34 -3.52
C SER A 10 8.41 -2.20 -4.77
N ASN A 11 7.20 -2.29 -5.28
CA ASN A 11 6.84 -3.12 -6.43
C ASN A 11 6.59 -2.32 -7.70
N THR A 12 5.95 -1.17 -7.56
CA THR A 12 5.36 -0.42 -8.66
C THR A 12 5.68 1.05 -8.52
N VAL A 13 6.02 1.71 -9.62
CA VAL A 13 6.03 3.17 -9.72
C VAL A 13 4.73 3.59 -10.39
N VAL A 14 4.01 4.53 -9.79
CA VAL A 14 2.69 4.97 -10.25
C VAL A 14 2.73 6.46 -10.56
N LEU A 15 2.18 6.87 -11.70
CA LEU A 15 1.85 8.25 -12.01
C LEU A 15 0.34 8.41 -12.04
N ILE A 16 -0.17 9.36 -11.28
CA ILE A 16 -1.57 9.80 -11.36
C ILE A 16 -1.61 11.30 -11.61
N ILE A 17 -2.49 11.72 -12.51
CA ILE A 17 -2.83 13.13 -12.69
C ILE A 17 -4.25 13.32 -12.15
N TYR A 18 -4.36 14.24 -11.21
CA TYR A 18 -5.63 14.62 -10.60
C TYR A 18 -6.11 15.95 -11.14
N GLU A 19 -7.40 16.09 -11.31
CA GLU A 19 -8.10 17.35 -11.41
C GLU A 19 -8.79 17.63 -10.07
N LEU A 20 -8.48 18.79 -9.49
CA LEU A 20 -9.10 19.19 -8.22
C LEU A 20 -10.37 19.99 -8.51
N GLU A 21 -11.51 19.39 -8.25
CA GLU A 21 -12.84 19.99 -8.37
C GLU A 21 -13.46 20.11 -6.97
N ASN A 22 -13.73 21.33 -6.53
CA ASN A 22 -14.38 21.60 -5.22
C ASN A 22 -13.64 20.96 -4.02
N GLY A 23 -12.32 20.83 -4.07
CA GLY A 23 -11.50 20.24 -3.01
C GLY A 23 -11.43 18.70 -3.05
N PHE A 24 -12.07 18.07 -4.03
CA PHE A 24 -11.98 16.61 -4.21
C PHE A 24 -11.11 16.25 -5.41
N PRO A 25 -10.18 15.29 -5.24
CA PRO A 25 -9.34 14.84 -6.34
C PRO A 25 -10.12 13.88 -7.25
N LYS A 26 -10.17 14.22 -8.54
CA LYS A 26 -10.69 13.36 -9.61
C LYS A 26 -9.52 12.89 -10.46
N VAL A 27 -9.38 11.59 -10.60
CA VAL A 27 -8.34 11.01 -11.46
C VAL A 27 -8.70 11.26 -12.92
N ILE A 28 -7.80 11.94 -13.67
CA ILE A 28 -7.94 12.17 -15.12
C ILE A 28 -6.96 11.35 -15.93
N PHE A 29 -5.85 10.88 -15.31
CA PHE A 29 -4.91 9.97 -15.94
C PHE A 29 -4.28 9.07 -14.86
N HIS A 30 -4.02 7.82 -15.20
CA HIS A 30 -3.33 6.86 -14.35
C HIS A 30 -2.48 5.92 -15.20
N THR A 31 -1.23 5.73 -14.79
CA THR A 31 -0.36 4.67 -15.32
C THR A 31 0.50 4.10 -14.21
N SER A 32 0.97 2.88 -14.40
CA SER A 32 1.85 2.20 -13.45
C SER A 32 2.88 1.32 -14.17
N SER A 33 4.09 1.27 -13.62
CA SER A 33 5.19 0.46 -14.13
C SER A 33 5.70 -0.48 -13.04
N HIS A 34 5.70 -1.78 -13.31
CA HIS A 34 6.22 -2.80 -12.38
C HIS A 34 7.75 -2.81 -12.43
N VAL A 35 8.38 -2.10 -11.50
CA VAL A 35 9.84 -2.02 -11.38
C VAL A 35 10.38 -3.13 -10.50
N HIS A 36 9.62 -3.56 -9.48
CA HIS A 36 10.03 -4.51 -8.44
C HIS A 36 11.29 -4.04 -7.70
N LEU A 37 11.33 -2.76 -7.32
CA LEU A 37 12.53 -2.07 -6.84
C LEU A 37 13.16 -2.77 -5.63
N VAL A 38 12.35 -3.29 -4.70
CA VAL A 38 12.82 -4.05 -3.55
C VAL A 38 13.61 -5.32 -3.95
N SER A 39 13.43 -5.82 -5.17
CA SER A 39 14.15 -6.99 -5.68
C SER A 39 15.60 -6.72 -6.03
N TYR A 40 15.95 -5.45 -6.20
CA TYR A 40 17.29 -4.99 -6.49
C TYR A 40 18.08 -4.59 -5.25
N ILE A 41 17.53 -4.82 -4.04
CA ILE A 41 18.25 -4.59 -2.79
C ILE A 41 18.99 -5.87 -2.41
N GLU A 42 20.30 -5.78 -2.26
CA GLU A 42 21.17 -6.87 -1.83
C GLU A 42 22.18 -6.33 -0.82
N ASN A 43 22.35 -7.01 0.32
CA ASN A 43 23.25 -6.59 1.40
C ASN A 43 23.10 -5.10 1.79
N HIS A 44 21.86 -4.62 1.91
CA HIS A 44 21.53 -3.22 2.19
C HIS A 44 21.98 -2.21 1.12
N VAL A 45 22.24 -2.66 -0.10
CA VAL A 45 22.61 -1.78 -1.22
C VAL A 45 21.61 -1.94 -2.36
N MET A 46 21.09 -0.82 -2.86
CA MET A 46 20.30 -0.78 -4.08
C MET A 46 21.23 -0.96 -5.28
N LYS A 47 20.99 -1.99 -6.09
CA LYS A 47 21.77 -2.24 -7.32
C LYS A 47 21.55 -1.12 -8.34
N GLU A 48 22.57 -0.84 -9.13
CA GLU A 48 22.53 0.16 -10.20
C GLU A 48 21.42 -0.13 -11.21
N GLU A 49 21.19 -1.40 -11.56
CA GLU A 49 20.11 -1.84 -12.45
C GLU A 49 18.72 -1.40 -11.96
N GLY A 50 18.44 -1.49 -10.65
CA GLY A 50 17.19 -1.03 -10.04
C GLY A 50 17.04 0.49 -10.13
N ILE A 51 18.14 1.24 -9.90
CA ILE A 51 18.20 2.69 -10.04
C ILE A 51 17.93 3.11 -11.48
N GLU A 52 18.64 2.50 -12.44
CA GLU A 52 18.50 2.80 -13.88
C GLU A 52 17.08 2.50 -14.39
N LYS A 53 16.52 1.34 -14.00
CA LYS A 53 15.15 0.97 -14.38
C LYS A 53 14.14 1.98 -13.86
N THR A 54 14.28 2.42 -12.60
CA THR A 54 13.42 3.47 -12.04
C THR A 54 13.62 4.79 -12.75
N CYS A 55 14.86 5.21 -13.02
CA CYS A 55 15.17 6.41 -13.78
C CYS A 55 14.51 6.43 -15.17
N ASN A 56 14.48 5.29 -15.86
CA ASN A 56 13.83 5.20 -17.16
C ASN A 56 12.32 5.44 -17.06
N VAL A 57 11.67 4.85 -16.06
CA VAL A 57 10.24 5.10 -15.76
C VAL A 57 9.99 6.57 -15.41
N LEU A 58 10.84 7.17 -14.56
CA LEU A 58 10.71 8.58 -14.18
C LEU A 58 10.84 9.51 -15.39
N LYS A 59 11.77 9.24 -16.32
CA LYS A 59 11.91 10.01 -17.57
C LYS A 59 10.68 9.88 -18.47
N GLU A 60 10.07 8.67 -18.54
CA GLU A 60 8.83 8.45 -19.26
C GLU A 60 7.68 9.24 -18.62
N TYR A 61 7.55 9.17 -17.30
CA TYR A 61 6.50 9.90 -16.58
C TYR A 61 6.65 11.40 -16.69
N LYS A 62 7.88 11.91 -16.73
CA LYS A 62 8.13 13.33 -17.01
C LYS A 62 7.61 13.76 -18.37
N LYS A 63 7.81 12.96 -19.42
CA LYS A 63 7.24 13.24 -20.76
C LYS A 63 5.72 13.25 -20.73
N ILE A 64 5.09 12.29 -20.03
CA ILE A 64 3.63 12.27 -19.87
C ILE A 64 3.13 13.56 -19.20
N LEU A 65 3.79 13.99 -18.11
CA LEU A 65 3.45 15.24 -17.43
C LEU A 65 3.58 16.46 -18.37
N GLU A 66 4.59 16.48 -19.22
CA GLU A 66 4.80 17.54 -20.25
C GLU A 66 3.69 17.49 -21.32
N GLU A 67 3.33 16.30 -21.82
CA GLU A 67 2.25 16.10 -22.81
C GLU A 67 0.89 16.57 -22.27
N TYR A 68 0.61 16.28 -21.00
CA TYR A 68 -0.61 16.74 -20.31
C TYR A 68 -0.51 18.19 -19.81
N GLN A 69 0.62 18.88 -20.07
CA GLN A 69 0.91 20.27 -19.65
C GLN A 69 0.79 20.47 -18.12
N ILE A 70 1.12 19.44 -17.34
CA ILE A 70 1.09 19.48 -15.88
C ILE A 70 2.29 20.30 -15.38
N LYS A 71 2.03 21.45 -14.82
CA LYS A 71 3.06 22.37 -14.28
C LYS A 71 3.45 22.03 -12.85
N GLU A 72 2.50 21.52 -12.08
CA GLU A 72 2.70 21.18 -10.67
C GLU A 72 2.59 19.67 -10.47
N TYR A 73 3.66 19.10 -9.99
CA TYR A 73 3.70 17.67 -9.61
C TYR A 73 4.67 17.47 -8.46
N LYS A 74 4.49 16.37 -7.76
CA LYS A 74 5.40 15.88 -6.73
C LYS A 74 5.67 14.40 -6.92
N ALA A 75 6.87 13.99 -6.55
CA ALA A 75 7.25 12.59 -6.48
C ALA A 75 7.69 12.26 -5.05
N PHE A 76 7.30 11.10 -4.56
CA PHE A 76 7.79 10.58 -3.30
C PHE A 76 8.17 9.11 -3.45
N ILE A 77 9.05 8.65 -2.56
CA ILE A 77 9.43 7.25 -2.43
C ILE A 77 9.10 6.76 -1.03
N THR A 78 8.51 5.57 -0.98
CA THR A 78 8.13 4.88 0.26
C THR A 78 9.22 3.89 0.70
N GLU A 79 8.91 2.72 1.17
CA GLU A 79 9.80 1.76 1.83
C GLU A 79 11.16 1.48 1.15
N PRO A 80 11.31 1.35 -0.19
CA PRO A 80 12.56 0.85 -0.78
C PRO A 80 13.84 1.60 -0.41
N HIS A 81 13.71 2.86 0.06
CA HIS A 81 14.86 3.70 0.41
C HIS A 81 15.30 3.62 1.89
N ARG A 82 14.52 3.00 2.78
CA ARG A 82 14.69 3.19 4.24
C ARG A 82 15.88 2.45 4.81
N ASN A 83 16.16 1.25 4.31
CA ASN A 83 17.17 0.36 4.85
C ASN A 83 18.28 0.05 3.82
N ILE A 84 18.75 1.07 3.10
CA ILE A 84 19.84 0.96 2.14
C ILE A 84 20.95 1.97 2.43
N ASP A 85 22.19 1.53 2.27
CA ASP A 85 23.39 2.32 2.58
C ASP A 85 23.63 3.41 1.52
N ASN A 86 23.32 3.12 0.24
CA ASN A 86 23.51 4.04 -0.88
C ASN A 86 22.25 4.88 -1.21
N ARG A 87 21.43 5.18 -0.19
CA ARG A 87 20.22 6.00 -0.34
C ARG A 87 20.46 7.35 -1.02
N LYS A 88 21.56 8.02 -0.64
CA LYS A 88 21.88 9.35 -1.18
C LYS A 88 22.17 9.30 -2.68
N GLU A 89 22.97 8.32 -3.10
CA GLU A 89 23.32 8.09 -4.50
C GLU A 89 22.08 7.76 -5.34
N MET A 90 21.19 6.92 -4.83
CA MET A 90 19.93 6.57 -5.48
C MET A 90 19.04 7.81 -5.66
N LEU A 91 18.81 8.60 -4.61
CA LEU A 91 17.99 9.82 -4.69
C LEU A 91 18.60 10.86 -5.62
N GLN A 92 19.94 10.99 -5.61
CA GLN A 92 20.65 11.87 -6.54
C GLN A 92 20.48 11.42 -8.00
N ALA A 93 20.50 10.11 -8.27
CA ALA A 93 20.25 9.59 -9.60
C ALA A 93 18.84 9.92 -10.08
N PHE A 94 17.82 9.83 -9.22
CA PHE A 94 16.45 10.23 -9.54
C PHE A 94 16.33 11.74 -9.81
N SER A 95 16.99 12.57 -8.99
CA SER A 95 17.05 14.03 -9.23
C SER A 95 17.73 14.37 -10.56
N ASN A 96 18.78 13.66 -10.92
CA ASN A 96 19.47 13.83 -12.22
C ASN A 96 18.57 13.46 -13.42
N CYS A 97 17.52 12.66 -13.21
CA CYS A 97 16.48 12.41 -14.21
C CYS A 97 15.48 13.59 -14.35
N GLY A 98 15.64 14.63 -13.56
CA GLY A 98 14.82 15.84 -13.56
C GLY A 98 13.52 15.72 -12.75
N ILE A 99 13.48 14.78 -11.79
CA ILE A 99 12.37 14.61 -10.84
C ILE A 99 12.95 14.60 -9.42
N GLU A 100 12.62 15.62 -8.63
CA GLU A 100 12.94 15.61 -7.21
C GLU A 100 12.00 14.69 -6.45
N VAL A 101 12.58 13.80 -5.64
CA VAL A 101 11.85 12.76 -4.92
C VAL A 101 11.91 13.00 -3.42
N ILE A 102 10.75 13.13 -2.79
CA ILE A 102 10.59 13.23 -1.34
C ILE A 102 10.66 11.83 -0.76
N ALA A 103 11.60 11.60 0.15
CA ALA A 103 11.79 10.31 0.80
C ALA A 103 10.97 10.24 2.11
N LEU A 104 9.83 9.56 2.08
CA LEU A 104 8.93 9.45 3.22
C LEU A 104 9.48 8.47 4.27
N SER A 105 9.48 8.86 5.53
CA SER A 105 9.65 7.93 6.64
C SER A 105 8.46 6.97 6.75
N GLY A 106 8.61 5.86 7.47
CA GLY A 106 7.50 4.93 7.67
C GLY A 106 6.32 5.54 8.41
N LYS A 107 6.61 6.44 9.34
CA LYS A 107 5.56 7.18 10.07
C LYS A 107 4.81 8.14 9.14
N GLU A 108 5.53 8.91 8.32
CA GLU A 108 4.90 9.82 7.36
C GLU A 108 4.04 9.06 6.34
N GLU A 109 4.50 7.90 5.86
CA GLU A 109 3.71 7.05 4.97
C GLU A 109 2.41 6.60 5.64
N ALA A 110 2.48 6.06 6.88
CA ALA A 110 1.32 5.64 7.65
C ALA A 110 0.33 6.79 7.93
N GLU A 111 0.84 7.98 8.29
CA GLU A 111 0.01 9.16 8.51
C GLU A 111 -0.70 9.61 7.22
N LEU A 112 -0.01 9.56 6.08
CA LEU A 112 -0.57 9.90 4.78
C LEU A 112 -1.58 8.85 4.30
N ASP A 113 -1.35 7.55 4.55
CA ASP A 113 -2.32 6.49 4.26
C ASP A 113 -3.63 6.72 5.01
N TYR A 114 -3.55 7.05 6.30
CA TYR A 114 -4.72 7.37 7.07
C TYR A 114 -5.46 8.61 6.53
N LEU A 115 -4.74 9.69 6.24
CA LEU A 115 -5.33 10.91 5.68
C LEU A 115 -6.01 10.62 4.32
N GLY A 116 -5.37 9.86 3.46
CA GLY A 116 -5.93 9.46 2.17
C GLY A 116 -7.19 8.60 2.33
N SER A 117 -7.19 7.70 3.32
CA SER A 117 -8.35 6.85 3.58
C SER A 117 -9.60 7.63 4.01
N GLN A 118 -9.43 8.84 4.55
CA GLN A 118 -10.56 9.67 4.97
C GLN A 118 -11.48 10.12 3.82
N ILE A 119 -11.09 9.88 2.58
CA ILE A 119 -11.93 10.20 1.41
C ILE A 119 -13.25 9.41 1.42
N ASP A 120 -13.22 8.19 1.93
CA ASP A 120 -14.37 7.27 1.93
C ASP A 120 -14.60 6.52 3.26
N THR A 121 -13.72 6.72 4.26
CA THR A 121 -13.84 6.06 5.58
C THR A 121 -14.03 7.03 6.75
N LYS A 122 -14.22 8.33 6.48
CA LYS A 122 -14.35 9.36 7.52
C LYS A 122 -15.49 9.13 8.53
N PHE A 123 -16.49 8.32 8.17
CA PHE A 123 -17.57 7.93 9.08
C PHE A 123 -17.11 6.99 10.21
N ILE A 124 -15.91 6.37 10.09
CA ILE A 124 -15.27 5.60 11.15
C ILE A 124 -14.32 6.56 11.87
N SER A 125 -14.78 7.14 12.98
CA SER A 125 -14.03 8.16 13.71
C SER A 125 -13.01 7.59 14.70
N THR A 126 -13.12 6.32 15.06
CA THR A 126 -12.24 5.63 16.02
C THR A 126 -11.99 4.20 15.55
N GLY A 127 -10.75 3.76 15.58
CA GLY A 127 -10.39 2.42 15.16
C GLY A 127 -8.91 2.28 14.77
N THR A 128 -8.66 1.26 13.97
CA THR A 128 -7.33 0.95 13.44
C THR A 128 -7.40 0.83 11.91
N ALA A 129 -6.38 1.31 11.24
CA ALA A 129 -6.16 1.12 9.81
C ALA A 129 -4.84 0.41 9.55
N PHE A 130 -4.72 -0.24 8.39
CA PHE A 130 -3.48 -0.86 7.94
C PHE A 130 -3.33 -0.74 6.42
N ASP A 131 -2.08 -0.67 5.95
CA ASP A 131 -1.70 -0.88 4.53
C ASP A 131 -0.65 -1.99 4.44
N ILE A 132 -0.89 -3.00 3.62
CA ILE A 132 0.08 -4.05 3.30
C ILE A 132 0.68 -3.73 1.94
N GLY A 133 1.83 -3.07 1.97
CA GLY A 133 2.64 -2.77 0.80
C GLY A 133 3.49 -3.94 0.31
N GLY A 134 4.36 -3.66 -0.66
CA GLY A 134 5.30 -4.67 -1.17
C GLY A 134 6.45 -4.97 -0.20
N GLY A 135 6.99 -3.95 0.43
CA GLY A 135 8.18 -4.03 1.30
C GLY A 135 7.89 -3.77 2.78
N SER A 136 6.81 -3.08 3.10
CA SER A 136 6.41 -2.72 4.47
C SER A 136 4.93 -2.98 4.71
N THR A 137 4.54 -2.88 5.98
CA THR A 137 3.14 -2.81 6.43
C THR A 137 3.02 -1.68 7.42
N GLU A 138 2.08 -0.80 7.18
CA GLU A 138 1.76 0.34 8.03
C GLU A 138 0.57 -0.02 8.94
N PHE A 139 0.63 0.47 10.20
CA PHE A 139 -0.45 0.38 11.18
C PHE A 139 -0.73 1.75 11.75
N ILE A 140 -2.01 2.10 11.83
CA ILE A 140 -2.45 3.38 12.34
C ILE A 140 -3.61 3.15 13.32
N SER A 141 -3.49 3.65 14.54
CA SER A 141 -4.63 3.77 15.45
C SER A 141 -5.07 5.23 15.55
N PHE A 142 -6.36 5.44 15.62
CA PHE A 142 -6.95 6.78 15.64
C PHE A 142 -8.20 6.84 16.49
N GLU A 143 -8.42 8.00 17.12
CA GLU A 143 -9.59 8.30 17.92
C GLU A 143 -10.10 9.70 17.61
N ASN A 144 -11.41 9.86 17.45
CA ASN A 144 -12.03 11.13 17.07
C ASN A 144 -11.38 11.78 15.82
N ASN A 145 -11.07 10.94 14.82
CA ASN A 145 -10.36 11.31 13.59
C ASN A 145 -8.94 11.89 13.83
N LYS A 146 -8.32 11.60 14.97
CA LYS A 146 -6.93 11.98 15.26
C LYS A 146 -6.07 10.74 15.43
N ILE A 147 -4.91 10.75 14.80
CA ILE A 147 -3.92 9.67 14.91
C ILE A 147 -3.39 9.61 16.35
N ILE A 148 -3.44 8.43 16.95
CA ILE A 148 -2.87 8.10 18.27
C ILE A 148 -1.48 7.49 18.09
N GLU A 149 -1.36 6.52 17.17
CA GLU A 149 -0.10 5.86 16.82
C GLU A 149 -0.07 5.62 15.32
N ALA A 150 1.10 5.80 14.71
CA ALA A 150 1.34 5.49 13.30
C ALA A 150 2.75 4.92 13.17
N ILE A 151 2.85 3.70 12.67
CA ILE A 151 4.11 2.96 12.53
C ILE A 151 4.18 2.26 11.17
N SER A 152 5.39 1.89 10.78
CA SER A 152 5.67 1.02 9.64
C SER A 152 6.64 -0.07 10.05
N ILE A 153 6.33 -1.31 9.72
CA ILE A 153 7.24 -2.45 9.89
C ILE A 153 7.76 -2.92 8.53
N PRO A 154 9.03 -3.38 8.43
CA PRO A 154 9.63 -3.76 7.15
C PRO A 154 9.20 -5.18 6.71
N VAL A 155 7.90 -5.44 6.73
CA VAL A 155 7.26 -6.71 6.33
C VAL A 155 6.14 -6.41 5.35
N GLY A 156 6.32 -6.81 4.08
CA GLY A 156 5.33 -6.60 3.02
C GLY A 156 5.22 -7.81 2.10
N CYS A 157 4.20 -7.86 1.25
CA CYS A 157 3.84 -9.04 0.46
C CYS A 157 4.98 -9.55 -0.44
N VAL A 158 5.80 -8.66 -1.02
CA VAL A 158 6.94 -9.06 -1.86
C VAL A 158 8.07 -9.66 -1.03
N ARG A 159 8.34 -9.10 0.17
CA ARG A 159 9.34 -9.67 1.09
C ARG A 159 8.90 -11.05 1.58
N LEU A 160 7.64 -11.18 1.98
CA LEU A 160 7.06 -12.45 2.46
C LEU A 160 7.10 -13.51 1.37
N SER A 161 6.79 -13.15 0.12
CA SER A 161 6.84 -14.08 -1.02
C SER A 161 8.26 -14.62 -1.25
N LYS A 162 9.28 -13.75 -1.20
CA LYS A 162 10.68 -14.16 -1.42
C LYS A 162 11.24 -15.05 -0.31
N GLN A 163 10.78 -14.88 0.91
CA GLN A 163 11.24 -15.61 2.08
C GLN A 163 10.48 -16.91 2.30
N GLU A 164 9.45 -17.21 1.48
CA GLU A 164 8.55 -18.35 1.64
C GLU A 164 8.00 -18.47 3.08
N VAL A 165 7.64 -17.33 3.65
CA VAL A 165 7.29 -17.20 5.06
C VAL A 165 5.97 -17.94 5.35
N SER A 166 6.00 -18.80 6.36
CA SER A 166 4.79 -19.53 6.81
C SER A 166 3.79 -18.61 7.52
N PRO A 167 2.49 -18.96 7.57
CA PRO A 167 1.48 -18.23 8.32
C PRO A 167 1.84 -17.96 9.78
N LEU A 168 2.50 -18.91 10.44
CA LEU A 168 2.94 -18.76 11.84
C LEU A 168 3.94 -17.61 12.02
N ILE A 169 4.79 -17.34 11.03
CA ILE A 169 5.77 -16.25 11.09
C ILE A 169 5.06 -14.91 10.90
N THR A 170 4.04 -14.83 10.04
CA THR A 170 3.25 -13.59 9.91
C THR A 170 2.43 -13.29 11.17
N ASP A 171 1.88 -14.31 11.82
CA ASP A 171 1.24 -14.16 13.13
C ASP A 171 2.22 -13.59 14.16
N GLN A 172 3.44 -14.13 14.23
CA GLN A 172 4.47 -13.65 15.15
C GLN A 172 4.87 -12.20 14.86
N TYR A 173 5.04 -11.81 13.60
CA TYR A 173 5.33 -10.41 13.25
C TYR A 173 4.24 -9.45 13.73
N VAL A 174 2.98 -9.84 13.62
CA VAL A 174 1.87 -9.00 14.11
C VAL A 174 1.84 -8.97 15.64
N GLU A 175 2.01 -10.12 16.31
CA GLU A 175 2.05 -10.19 17.77
C GLU A 175 3.19 -9.33 18.34
N ASP A 176 4.41 -9.47 17.84
CA ASP A 176 5.58 -8.68 18.25
C ASP A 176 5.34 -7.17 18.02
N THR A 177 4.65 -6.82 16.92
CA THR A 177 4.30 -5.44 16.63
C THR A 177 3.32 -4.89 17.66
N LEU A 178 2.27 -5.63 17.99
CA LEU A 178 1.26 -5.21 18.97
C LEU A 178 1.83 -5.12 20.39
N ASP A 179 2.75 -6.01 20.73
CA ASP A 179 3.47 -5.97 22.02
C ASP A 179 4.42 -4.76 22.10
N THR A 180 5.07 -4.42 20.99
CA THR A 180 5.98 -3.27 20.92
C THR A 180 5.23 -1.93 20.92
N TYR A 181 4.06 -1.90 20.29
CA TYR A 181 3.24 -0.70 20.10
C TYR A 181 1.81 -0.89 20.65
N PRO A 182 1.64 -1.00 21.97
CA PRO A 182 0.35 -1.34 22.60
C PRO A 182 -0.75 -0.31 22.33
N LYS A 183 -0.41 0.94 22.02
CA LYS A 183 -1.36 1.97 21.62
C LYS A 183 -2.19 1.61 20.39
N LEU A 184 -1.68 0.73 19.53
CA LEU A 184 -2.45 0.23 18.39
C LEU A 184 -3.72 -0.52 18.83
N LEU A 185 -3.76 -1.07 20.05
CA LEU A 185 -4.90 -1.79 20.60
C LEU A 185 -5.85 -0.91 21.44
N GLU A 186 -5.45 0.32 21.79
CA GLU A 186 -6.28 1.21 22.63
C GLU A 186 -7.59 1.62 21.93
N THR A 187 -7.54 1.74 20.59
CA THR A 187 -8.66 2.17 19.75
C THR A 187 -9.31 1.03 18.98
N LYS A 188 -9.00 -0.22 19.31
CA LYS A 188 -9.50 -1.36 18.54
C LYS A 188 -11.02 -1.43 18.54
N THR A 189 -11.57 -1.72 17.38
CA THR A 189 -12.99 -1.94 17.14
C THR A 189 -13.19 -3.26 16.42
N ASN A 190 -14.43 -3.73 16.30
CA ASN A 190 -14.73 -4.93 15.49
C ASN A 190 -14.51 -4.70 13.98
N THR A 191 -14.38 -3.45 13.55
CA THR A 191 -14.12 -3.09 12.16
C THR A 191 -12.77 -2.39 12.06
N ILE A 192 -11.90 -2.88 11.16
CA ILE A 192 -10.63 -2.22 10.83
C ILE A 192 -10.68 -1.70 9.40
N ILE A 193 -9.85 -0.68 9.10
CA ILE A 193 -9.76 -0.11 7.75
C ILE A 193 -8.58 -0.75 7.03
N GLY A 194 -8.85 -1.37 5.88
CA GLY A 194 -7.83 -1.87 4.97
C GLY A 194 -7.54 -0.87 3.86
N ILE A 195 -6.28 -0.49 3.72
CA ILE A 195 -5.78 0.46 2.73
C ILE A 195 -4.89 -0.30 1.73
N GLY A 196 -4.61 0.30 0.61
CA GLY A 196 -3.61 -0.11 -0.35
C GLY A 196 -3.96 -1.31 -1.22
N GLY A 197 -2.93 -1.81 -1.89
CA GLY A 197 -3.13 -2.74 -2.99
C GLY A 197 -3.58 -4.13 -2.59
N THR A 198 -3.08 -4.66 -1.47
CA THR A 198 -3.44 -5.99 -0.99
C THR A 198 -4.89 -6.03 -0.51
N ALA A 199 -5.31 -5.02 0.27
CA ALA A 199 -6.68 -4.91 0.76
C ALA A 199 -7.69 -4.76 -0.38
N ARG A 200 -7.41 -3.90 -1.37
CA ARG A 200 -8.26 -3.74 -2.56
C ARG A 200 -8.32 -4.99 -3.45
N ALA A 201 -7.21 -5.72 -3.60
CA ALA A 201 -7.20 -6.98 -4.33
C ALA A 201 -8.06 -8.04 -3.63
N SER A 202 -7.98 -8.11 -2.29
CA SER A 202 -8.81 -9.01 -1.48
C SER A 202 -10.29 -8.67 -1.59
N LEU A 203 -10.65 -7.38 -1.61
CA LEU A 203 -12.04 -6.96 -1.84
C LEU A 203 -12.53 -7.37 -3.23
N LYS A 204 -11.75 -7.19 -4.29
CA LYS A 204 -12.12 -7.61 -5.65
C LYS A 204 -12.40 -9.11 -5.72
N LEU A 205 -11.52 -9.93 -5.12
CA LEU A 205 -11.73 -11.38 -5.05
C LEU A 205 -12.98 -11.73 -4.22
N TYR A 206 -13.16 -11.10 -3.07
CA TYR A 206 -14.33 -11.27 -2.22
C TYR A 206 -15.63 -10.92 -2.98
N GLN A 207 -15.66 -9.79 -3.69
CA GLN A 207 -16.81 -9.37 -4.50
C GLN A 207 -17.11 -10.36 -5.62
N ASN A 208 -16.08 -10.90 -6.29
CA ASN A 208 -16.24 -11.92 -7.32
C ASN A 208 -16.85 -13.21 -6.74
N VAL A 209 -16.27 -13.74 -5.66
CA VAL A 209 -16.72 -15.01 -5.04
C VAL A 209 -18.14 -14.92 -4.49
N TYR A 210 -18.52 -13.80 -3.87
CA TYR A 210 -19.82 -13.63 -3.21
C TYR A 210 -20.84 -12.83 -4.00
N HIS A 211 -20.50 -12.42 -5.24
CA HIS A 211 -21.38 -11.62 -6.12
C HIS A 211 -21.96 -10.39 -5.41
N THR A 212 -21.10 -9.64 -4.68
CA THR A 212 -21.49 -8.44 -3.93
C THR A 212 -20.77 -7.20 -4.46
N HIS A 213 -21.29 -6.02 -4.12
CA HIS A 213 -20.68 -4.72 -4.42
C HIS A 213 -20.36 -3.92 -3.16
N GLU A 214 -20.37 -4.59 -2.01
CA GLU A 214 -20.02 -3.95 -0.74
C GLU A 214 -18.56 -3.47 -0.73
N SER A 215 -18.30 -2.36 -0.03
CA SER A 215 -16.96 -1.82 0.16
C SER A 215 -16.24 -2.41 1.38
N TYR A 216 -16.80 -3.46 1.97
CA TYR A 216 -16.24 -4.15 3.11
C TYR A 216 -16.22 -5.67 2.94
N MET A 217 -15.47 -6.33 3.79
CA MET A 217 -15.40 -7.80 3.85
C MET A 217 -15.71 -8.27 5.28
N ASP A 218 -16.53 -9.34 5.40
CA ASP A 218 -16.67 -10.10 6.64
C ASP A 218 -15.47 -11.04 6.77
N VAL A 219 -14.80 -11.02 7.92
CA VAL A 219 -13.57 -11.79 8.15
C VAL A 219 -13.80 -13.29 8.00
N SER A 220 -14.92 -13.83 8.50
CA SER A 220 -15.24 -15.26 8.37
C SER A 220 -15.38 -15.72 6.91
N LYS A 221 -15.93 -14.87 6.04
CA LYS A 221 -16.02 -15.16 4.61
C LYS A 221 -14.65 -15.04 3.91
N LEU A 222 -13.85 -14.06 4.32
CA LEU A 222 -12.48 -13.91 3.81
C LEU A 222 -11.61 -15.08 4.24
N GLU A 223 -11.77 -15.58 5.47
CA GLU A 223 -11.08 -16.77 5.98
C GLU A 223 -11.44 -18.04 5.16
N TYR A 224 -12.68 -18.17 4.72
CA TYR A 224 -13.07 -19.25 3.80
C TYR A 224 -12.29 -19.15 2.47
N ILE A 225 -12.21 -17.96 1.87
CA ILE A 225 -11.42 -17.73 0.64
C ILE A 225 -9.95 -18.09 0.87
N TYR A 226 -9.37 -17.62 1.97
CA TYR A 226 -7.99 -17.88 2.36
C TYR A 226 -7.71 -19.37 2.47
N ASN A 227 -8.53 -20.10 3.21
CA ASN A 227 -8.36 -21.54 3.41
C ASN A 227 -8.44 -22.30 2.08
N LYS A 228 -9.37 -21.93 1.19
CA LYS A 228 -9.49 -22.54 -0.14
C LYS A 228 -8.26 -22.28 -1.02
N LEU A 229 -7.66 -21.09 -0.95
CA LEU A 229 -6.41 -20.78 -1.67
C LEU A 229 -5.22 -21.57 -1.11
N VAL A 230 -5.13 -21.75 0.22
CA VAL A 230 -4.09 -22.56 0.88
C VAL A 230 -4.23 -24.04 0.52
N GLU A 231 -5.47 -24.55 0.43
CA GLU A 231 -5.79 -25.91 -0.03
C GLU A 231 -5.56 -26.12 -1.54
N LYS A 232 -5.21 -25.05 -2.28
CA LYS A 232 -5.05 -25.06 -3.73
C LYS A 232 -6.32 -25.47 -4.49
N ASP A 233 -7.48 -25.09 -3.97
CA ASP A 233 -8.77 -25.30 -4.62
C ASP A 233 -8.79 -24.66 -6.01
N THR A 234 -9.13 -25.43 -7.04
CA THR A 234 -9.01 -25.00 -8.44
C THR A 234 -9.97 -23.89 -8.80
N ASP A 235 -11.19 -23.92 -8.25
CA ASP A 235 -12.22 -22.91 -8.54
C ASP A 235 -11.84 -21.59 -7.88
N MET A 236 -11.37 -21.63 -6.63
CA MET A 236 -10.89 -20.44 -5.93
C MET A 236 -9.67 -19.83 -6.59
N ILE A 237 -8.74 -20.65 -7.11
CA ILE A 237 -7.59 -20.16 -7.89
C ILE A 237 -8.06 -19.49 -9.20
N SER A 238 -9.11 -19.99 -9.85
CA SER A 238 -9.70 -19.35 -11.03
C SER A 238 -10.27 -17.98 -10.69
N HIS A 239 -11.09 -17.90 -9.64
CA HIS A 239 -11.61 -16.62 -9.13
C HIS A 239 -10.50 -15.61 -8.79
N MET A 240 -9.42 -16.08 -8.16
CA MET A 240 -8.26 -15.24 -7.86
C MET A 240 -7.62 -14.69 -9.14
N LYS A 241 -7.38 -15.54 -10.15
CA LYS A 241 -6.77 -15.12 -11.43
C LYS A 241 -7.63 -14.13 -12.19
N GLU A 242 -8.94 -14.27 -12.13
CA GLU A 242 -9.89 -13.34 -12.77
C GLU A 242 -9.95 -11.99 -12.06
N SER A 243 -9.81 -11.98 -10.73
CA SER A 243 -9.98 -10.78 -9.90
C SER A 243 -8.69 -9.97 -9.72
N ILE A 244 -7.52 -10.62 -9.80
CA ILE A 244 -6.23 -10.04 -9.45
C ILE A 244 -5.33 -9.95 -10.68
N GLU A 245 -4.78 -8.76 -10.91
CA GLU A 245 -3.83 -8.48 -11.99
C GLU A 245 -2.65 -9.46 -11.97
N ALA A 246 -2.23 -9.95 -13.14
CA ALA A 246 -1.18 -10.96 -13.28
C ALA A 246 0.11 -10.61 -12.51
N GLY A 247 0.55 -9.35 -12.54
CA GLY A 247 1.75 -8.90 -11.82
C GLY A 247 1.64 -8.91 -10.29
N ARG A 248 0.45 -9.18 -9.73
CA ARG A 248 0.21 -9.29 -8.27
C ARG A 248 -0.06 -10.72 -7.82
N GLN A 249 -0.38 -11.64 -8.70
CA GLN A 249 -0.82 -12.99 -8.32
C GLN A 249 0.21 -13.75 -7.49
N GLU A 250 1.51 -13.63 -7.83
CA GLU A 250 2.59 -14.30 -7.11
C GLU A 250 2.77 -13.82 -5.66
N VAL A 251 2.47 -12.56 -5.39
CA VAL A 251 2.64 -11.95 -4.07
C VAL A 251 1.32 -11.84 -3.30
N TYR A 252 0.20 -12.24 -3.92
CA TYR A 252 -1.11 -12.06 -3.32
C TYR A 252 -1.34 -12.95 -2.11
N LEU A 253 -1.07 -14.26 -2.21
CA LEU A 253 -1.29 -15.18 -1.09
C LEU A 253 -0.42 -14.83 0.14
N PRO A 254 0.88 -14.47 -0.01
CA PRO A 254 1.67 -13.91 1.10
C PRO A 254 1.06 -12.64 1.72
N GLY A 255 0.54 -11.74 0.89
CA GLY A 255 -0.15 -10.53 1.36
C GLY A 255 -1.47 -10.84 2.08
N LEU A 256 -2.27 -11.75 1.55
CA LEU A 256 -3.51 -12.22 2.20
C LEU A 256 -3.21 -12.92 3.53
N ASN A 257 -2.11 -13.67 3.61
CA ASN A 257 -1.64 -14.28 4.84
C ASN A 257 -1.35 -13.23 5.93
N MET A 258 -0.63 -12.15 5.58
CA MET A 258 -0.39 -11.04 6.49
C MET A 258 -1.70 -10.35 6.90
N LEU A 259 -2.65 -10.18 5.98
CA LEU A 259 -3.96 -9.63 6.28
C LEU A 259 -4.72 -10.50 7.29
N MET A 260 -4.69 -11.82 7.13
CA MET A 260 -5.33 -12.75 8.09
C MET A 260 -4.69 -12.67 9.48
N SER A 261 -3.36 -12.56 9.55
CA SER A 261 -2.65 -12.32 10.82
C SER A 261 -3.06 -11.01 11.48
N ILE A 262 -3.22 -9.93 10.70
CA ILE A 262 -3.69 -8.62 11.20
C ILE A 262 -5.09 -8.73 11.80
N VAL A 263 -6.06 -9.29 11.06
CA VAL A 263 -7.44 -9.40 11.58
C VAL A 263 -7.51 -10.28 12.84
N LYS A 264 -6.67 -11.30 12.94
CA LYS A 264 -6.52 -12.14 14.13
C LYS A 264 -5.96 -11.36 15.31
N GLY A 265 -4.85 -10.64 15.13
CA GLY A 265 -4.20 -9.83 16.17
C GLY A 265 -5.13 -8.75 16.74
N PHE A 266 -5.83 -8.04 15.87
CA PHE A 266 -6.81 -7.02 16.27
C PHE A 266 -8.18 -7.59 16.70
N LYS A 267 -8.41 -8.90 16.52
CA LYS A 267 -9.70 -9.56 16.77
C LYS A 267 -10.85 -8.90 16.00
N ALA A 268 -10.58 -8.45 14.78
CA ALA A 268 -11.57 -7.82 13.94
C ALA A 268 -12.49 -8.87 13.31
N ASN A 269 -13.75 -8.50 13.05
CA ASN A 269 -14.70 -9.35 12.33
C ASN A 269 -15.15 -8.73 11.00
N LYS A 270 -14.75 -7.48 10.73
CA LYS A 270 -15.04 -6.75 9.50
C LYS A 270 -13.84 -5.91 9.06
N ILE A 271 -13.63 -5.81 7.75
CA ILE A 271 -12.62 -4.95 7.13
C ILE A 271 -13.35 -3.99 6.20
N GLN A 272 -13.34 -2.69 6.52
CA GLN A 272 -13.76 -1.65 5.60
C GLN A 272 -12.61 -1.31 4.67
N ILE A 273 -12.82 -1.32 3.35
CA ILE A 273 -11.76 -1.03 2.39
C ILE A 273 -11.84 0.42 1.93
N SER A 274 -10.69 1.09 1.97
CA SER A 274 -10.54 2.42 1.42
C SER A 274 -10.01 2.40 -0.02
N THR A 275 -10.54 3.30 -0.84
CA THR A 275 -10.00 3.59 -2.18
C THR A 275 -8.84 4.56 -2.13
N GLY A 276 -8.81 5.46 -1.13
CA GLY A 276 -7.72 6.40 -0.88
C GLY A 276 -6.55 5.75 -0.15
N CYS A 277 -5.34 6.28 -0.34
CA CYS A 277 -4.10 5.81 0.26
C CYS A 277 -3.08 6.96 0.36
N VAL A 278 -1.79 6.65 0.53
CA VAL A 278 -0.68 7.61 0.65
C VAL A 278 -0.75 8.74 -0.40
N ARG A 279 -1.16 8.46 -1.62
CA ARG A 279 -1.23 9.45 -2.71
C ARG A 279 -2.27 10.52 -2.46
N GLU A 280 -3.46 10.13 -2.09
CA GLU A 280 -4.55 11.04 -1.76
C GLU A 280 -4.25 11.80 -0.45
N GLY A 281 -3.64 11.14 0.53
CA GLY A 281 -3.15 11.78 1.75
C GLY A 281 -2.10 12.83 1.47
N PHE A 282 -1.13 12.51 0.62
CA PHE A 282 -0.12 13.47 0.17
C PHE A 282 -0.74 14.68 -0.51
N LEU A 283 -1.73 14.46 -1.37
CA LEU A 283 -2.47 15.51 -2.05
C LEU A 283 -3.17 16.44 -1.04
N PHE A 284 -3.85 15.86 -0.03
CA PHE A 284 -4.53 16.65 1.00
C PHE A 284 -3.58 17.50 1.83
N THR A 285 -2.39 17.01 2.15
CA THR A 285 -1.40 17.82 2.89
C THR A 285 -0.79 18.94 2.06
N TYR A 286 -0.77 18.80 0.75
CA TYR A 286 -0.20 19.81 -0.14
C TYR A 286 -1.16 20.98 -0.40
N PHE A 287 -2.47 20.75 -0.31
CA PHE A 287 -3.50 21.76 -0.63
C PHE A 287 -4.24 22.30 0.60
N ASN A 288 -3.99 21.80 1.80
CA ASN A 288 -4.46 22.33 3.09
C ASN A 288 -3.32 23.02 3.84
#